data_b9d366e3cc789bf8f4a1e3422b377abe
#
_entry.id   b9d366e3cc789bf8f4a1e3422b377abe
#
_cell.length_a   1.000
_cell.length_b   1.000
_cell.length_c   1.000
_cell.angle_alpha   90.00
_cell.angle_beta   90.00
_cell.angle_gamma   90.00
#
_symmetry.space_group_name_H-M   'P 1'
#
loop_
_entity.id
_entity.type
_entity.pdbx_description
1 polymer ?
#
loop_
_entity_poly.entity_id
_entity_poly.type
_entity_poly.pdbx_seq_one_letter_code
_entity_poly.pdbx_strand_id
1 'polypeptide(L)'
;KGAKPARAGKLNILLIVTDQERAFIDLPSVVHLPGHERLLASGVSLNNFHVNTTPCSPSRSVMFTGQHTQQTGVIANLGLPPFNELASSVPTLGHMLREQGYHTAYKGKWHLSHIAESSDLTYGQVETTTDALLPYGFADFNLNGDPHGSHLSGFIFDKVTASDTVGWLHDHRDDQQPWFLAVNFVNPHDIMFYSSGPEQKNTRLRENYLGPISAGPKTGVYAKQWDVPLPKSFYADDLSTKPWAHRTDVEICNQVYGHIAPDDEQAWQGLQSYYLNCIRD
;
A
#
# COMPACT_ATOMS: atom_id res chain seq x y z
N LYS A 1 29.69 28.04 5.04
CA LYS A 1 28.30 28.42 4.73
C LYS A 1 27.55 28.27 6.03
N GLY A 2 27.06 29.36 6.64
CA GLY A 2 26.36 29.32 7.91
C GLY A 2 25.04 28.55 7.78
N ALA A 3 24.71 27.74 8.81
CA ALA A 3 23.43 27.07 8.90
C ALA A 3 22.32 28.12 8.87
N LYS A 4 21.35 27.98 7.97
CA LYS A 4 20.13 28.80 8.00
C LYS A 4 19.47 28.61 9.37
N PRO A 5 18.94 29.70 10.01
CA PRO A 5 18.24 29.56 11.27
C PRO A 5 17.06 28.58 11.09
N ALA A 6 16.87 27.72 12.08
CA ALA A 6 15.73 26.81 12.12
C ALA A 6 14.44 27.63 11.93
N ARG A 7 13.54 27.18 11.07
CA ARG A 7 12.21 27.78 10.88
C ARG A 7 11.54 27.92 12.26
N ALA A 8 11.29 29.14 12.69
CA ALA A 8 10.37 29.38 13.79
C ALA A 8 8.97 29.09 13.26
N GLY A 9 8.51 27.82 13.33
CA GLY A 9 7.23 27.46 12.74
C GLY A 9 6.94 25.97 12.71
N LYS A 10 5.94 25.63 11.94
CA LYS A 10 5.43 24.26 11.75
C LYS A 10 6.46 23.39 11.02
N LEU A 11 6.56 22.13 11.42
CA LEU A 11 7.44 21.15 10.78
C LEU A 11 6.82 20.65 9.47
N ASN A 12 7.65 20.29 8.52
CA ASN A 12 7.22 19.47 7.38
C ASN A 12 6.86 18.07 7.85
N ILE A 13 5.87 17.47 7.23
CA ILE A 13 5.36 16.14 7.59
C ILE A 13 5.43 15.24 6.35
N LEU A 14 6.14 14.13 6.46
CA LEU A 14 6.16 13.06 5.47
C LEU A 14 5.44 11.84 6.04
N LEU A 15 4.33 11.45 5.42
CA LEU A 15 3.60 10.22 5.71
C LEU A 15 3.92 9.18 4.64
N ILE A 16 4.55 8.06 5.02
CA ILE A 16 4.80 6.93 4.13
C ILE A 16 3.87 5.80 4.53
N VAL A 17 3.15 5.27 3.56
CA VAL A 17 2.20 4.15 3.74
C VAL A 17 2.55 3.04 2.78
N THR A 18 2.66 1.83 3.29
CA THR A 18 2.73 0.58 2.52
C THR A 18 1.38 -0.12 2.57
N ASP A 19 1.07 -0.94 1.56
CA ASP A 19 -0.20 -1.66 1.51
C ASP A 19 -0.01 -3.16 1.79
N GLN A 20 -0.81 -3.69 2.72
CA GLN A 20 -0.80 -5.10 3.13
C GLN A 20 0.48 -5.51 3.89
N GLU A 21 1.21 -4.58 4.44
CA GLU A 21 2.37 -4.88 5.27
C GLU A 21 1.92 -5.30 6.68
N ARG A 22 2.38 -6.49 7.10
CA ARG A 22 2.15 -6.99 8.46
C ARG A 22 3.21 -6.46 9.41
N ALA A 23 2.87 -6.35 10.69
CA ALA A 23 3.87 -6.09 11.72
C ALA A 23 4.87 -7.26 11.80
N PHE A 24 6.15 -6.93 11.88
CA PHE A 24 7.25 -7.89 12.06
C PHE A 24 7.79 -7.73 13.48
N ILE A 25 7.22 -8.48 14.42
CA ILE A 25 7.68 -8.45 15.81
C ILE A 25 8.97 -9.26 15.98
N ASP A 26 9.10 -10.36 15.20
CA ASP A 26 10.19 -11.33 15.33
C ASP A 26 10.80 -11.68 13.94
N LEU A 27 11.30 -10.68 13.21
CA LEU A 27 12.06 -10.96 11.98
C LEU A 27 13.40 -11.59 12.34
N PRO A 28 13.75 -12.73 11.72
CA PRO A 28 15.07 -13.30 11.86
C PRO A 28 16.15 -12.30 11.42
N SER A 29 17.31 -12.32 12.09
CA SER A 29 18.42 -11.41 11.82
C SER A 29 18.98 -11.48 10.40
N VAL A 30 18.67 -12.55 9.66
CA VAL A 30 19.03 -12.70 8.25
C VAL A 30 18.22 -11.78 7.32
N VAL A 31 17.07 -11.29 7.78
CA VAL A 31 16.21 -10.40 7.01
C VAL A 31 16.61 -8.96 7.28
N HIS A 32 17.17 -8.32 6.27
CA HIS A 32 17.53 -6.91 6.30
C HIS A 32 16.55 -6.10 5.46
N LEU A 33 15.88 -5.15 6.12
CA LEU A 33 14.95 -4.17 5.54
C LEU A 33 15.54 -2.77 5.73
N PRO A 34 16.41 -2.29 4.83
CA PRO A 34 17.22 -1.09 5.06
C PRO A 34 16.41 0.18 5.34
N GLY A 35 15.24 0.34 4.69
CA GLY A 35 14.33 1.46 4.93
C GLY A 35 13.80 1.46 6.37
N HIS A 36 13.30 0.32 6.84
CA HIS A 36 12.80 0.14 8.20
C HIS A 36 13.89 0.32 9.25
N GLU A 37 15.06 -0.30 9.02
CA GLU A 37 16.22 -0.19 9.90
C GLU A 37 16.66 1.26 10.08
N ARG A 38 16.67 2.04 8.99
CA ARG A 38 17.00 3.47 9.02
C ARG A 38 16.00 4.28 9.83
N LEU A 39 14.70 4.02 9.67
CA LEU A 39 13.65 4.69 10.44
C LEU A 39 13.72 4.32 11.91
N LEU A 40 13.89 3.04 12.22
CA LEU A 40 14.02 2.54 13.60
C LEU A 40 15.25 3.09 14.33
N ALA A 41 16.35 3.34 13.62
CA ALA A 41 17.59 3.85 14.22
C ALA A 41 17.43 5.26 14.82
N SER A 42 16.43 6.05 14.39
CA SER A 42 16.23 7.43 14.83
C SER A 42 14.78 7.74 15.23
N GLY A 43 13.89 6.77 15.12
CA GLY A 43 12.45 6.90 15.35
C GLY A 43 11.93 6.14 16.56
N VAL A 44 10.61 6.08 16.65
CA VAL A 44 9.86 5.32 17.64
C VAL A 44 9.00 4.29 16.95
N SER A 45 9.05 3.03 17.39
CA SER A 45 8.16 1.97 16.92
C SER A 45 6.93 1.86 17.83
N LEU A 46 5.75 1.83 17.23
CA LEU A 46 4.49 1.63 17.92
C LEU A 46 4.04 0.17 17.78
N ASN A 47 4.53 -0.70 18.67
CA ASN A 47 4.32 -2.15 18.57
C ASN A 47 2.87 -2.61 18.81
N ASN A 48 2.03 -1.74 19.35
CA ASN A 48 0.63 -2.03 19.63
C ASN A 48 -0.32 -1.14 18.82
N PHE A 49 0.04 -0.89 17.57
CA PHE A 49 -0.79 -0.14 16.63
C PHE A 49 -1.68 -1.10 15.84
N HIS A 50 -2.99 -0.89 15.88
CA HIS A 50 -4.00 -1.73 15.24
C HIS A 50 -4.69 -0.97 14.11
N VAL A 51 -4.90 -1.64 12.98
CA VAL A 51 -5.76 -1.11 11.92
C VAL A 51 -7.22 -1.09 12.40
N ASN A 52 -7.95 -0.06 12.04
CA ASN A 52 -9.36 0.08 12.44
C ASN A 52 -10.26 -0.91 11.68
N THR A 53 -9.96 -1.15 10.41
CA THR A 53 -10.75 -1.98 9.52
C THR A 53 -9.92 -2.48 8.33
N THR A 54 -10.46 -3.44 7.61
CA THR A 54 -9.96 -4.00 6.34
C THR A 54 -11.11 -4.06 5.34
N PRO A 55 -10.85 -4.21 4.03
CA PRO A 55 -9.58 -4.16 3.30
C PRO A 55 -9.08 -2.72 3.01
N CYS A 56 -8.42 -2.52 1.86
CA CYS A 56 -7.68 -1.29 1.52
C CYS A 56 -8.54 -0.01 1.61
N SER A 57 -9.61 0.12 0.81
CA SER A 57 -10.40 1.37 0.76
C SER A 57 -11.05 1.73 2.10
N PRO A 58 -11.69 0.80 2.84
CA PRO A 58 -12.18 1.10 4.19
C PRO A 58 -11.08 1.58 5.14
N SER A 59 -9.95 0.87 5.19
CA SER A 59 -8.81 1.24 6.04
C SER A 59 -8.25 2.61 5.70
N ARG A 60 -8.07 2.88 4.41
CA ARG A 60 -7.59 4.18 3.92
C ARG A 60 -8.56 5.31 4.23
N SER A 61 -9.88 5.05 4.10
CA SER A 61 -10.91 6.05 4.45
C SER A 61 -10.79 6.48 5.91
N VAL A 62 -10.62 5.54 6.82
CA VAL A 62 -10.41 5.83 8.25
C VAL A 62 -9.10 6.59 8.48
N MET A 63 -8.01 6.15 7.85
CA MET A 63 -6.69 6.76 8.02
C MET A 63 -6.67 8.22 7.54
N PHE A 64 -7.27 8.53 6.40
CA PHE A 64 -7.24 9.88 5.83
C PHE A 64 -8.33 10.81 6.36
N THR A 65 -9.38 10.29 7.01
CA THR A 65 -10.47 11.15 7.54
C THR A 65 -10.53 11.19 9.06
N GLY A 66 -9.95 10.21 9.75
CA GLY A 66 -10.11 10.00 11.18
C GLY A 66 -11.53 9.56 11.58
N GLN A 67 -12.37 9.16 10.61
CA GLN A 67 -13.76 8.76 10.82
C GLN A 67 -13.92 7.27 10.57
N HIS A 68 -14.80 6.60 11.32
CA HIS A 68 -15.14 5.20 11.09
C HIS A 68 -15.86 4.99 9.75
N THR A 69 -15.81 3.78 9.21
CA THR A 69 -16.39 3.43 7.91
C THR A 69 -17.90 3.70 7.82
N GLN A 70 -18.62 3.60 8.93
CA GLN A 70 -20.04 3.95 8.99
C GLN A 70 -20.31 5.44 8.72
N GLN A 71 -19.33 6.29 9.00
CA GLN A 71 -19.40 7.73 8.77
C GLN A 71 -18.89 8.10 7.37
N THR A 72 -17.83 7.44 6.89
CA THR A 72 -17.29 7.70 5.55
C THR A 72 -18.13 7.06 4.45
N GLY A 73 -18.90 6.02 4.76
CA GLY A 73 -19.67 5.23 3.79
C GLY A 73 -18.81 4.24 2.99
N VAL A 74 -17.48 4.21 3.19
CA VAL A 74 -16.57 3.33 2.48
C VAL A 74 -16.42 2.02 3.26
N ILE A 75 -17.24 1.02 2.93
CA ILE A 75 -17.32 -0.25 3.68
C ILE A 75 -16.70 -1.45 2.97
N ALA A 76 -16.29 -1.29 1.70
CA ALA A 76 -15.57 -2.28 0.92
C ALA A 76 -14.65 -1.60 -0.11
N ASN A 77 -13.85 -2.38 -0.82
CA ASN A 77 -12.97 -1.85 -1.84
C ASN A 77 -13.72 -1.20 -2.98
N LEU A 78 -13.14 -0.13 -3.48
CA LEU A 78 -13.59 0.58 -4.67
C LEU A 78 -13.76 -0.39 -5.85
N GLY A 79 -14.84 -0.18 -6.63
CA GLY A 79 -15.14 -1.02 -7.79
C GLY A 79 -15.99 -2.25 -7.51
N LEU A 80 -16.32 -2.56 -6.24
CA LEU A 80 -17.20 -3.65 -5.85
C LEU A 80 -18.61 -3.11 -5.51
N PRO A 81 -19.62 -3.24 -6.40
CA PRO A 81 -20.99 -2.81 -6.10
C PRO A 81 -21.56 -3.56 -4.88
N PRO A 82 -22.40 -2.94 -4.04
CA PRO A 82 -23.00 -1.59 -4.13
C PRO A 82 -22.22 -0.50 -3.39
N PHE A 83 -20.92 -0.58 -3.33
CA PHE A 83 -20.07 0.20 -2.44
C PHE A 83 -19.72 1.57 -3.01
N ASN A 84 -19.61 2.54 -2.11
CA ASN A 84 -19.47 3.95 -2.46
C ASN A 84 -18.00 4.39 -2.40
N GLU A 85 -17.68 5.34 -3.25
CA GLU A 85 -16.48 6.16 -3.15
C GLU A 85 -16.53 7.05 -1.90
N LEU A 86 -15.36 7.49 -1.44
CA LEU A 86 -15.29 8.54 -0.44
C LEU A 86 -15.87 9.83 -1.05
N ALA A 87 -16.92 10.37 -0.43
CA ALA A 87 -17.46 11.64 -0.87
C ALA A 87 -16.44 12.76 -0.64
N SER A 88 -16.26 13.63 -1.64
CA SER A 88 -15.33 14.79 -1.54
C SER A 88 -15.76 15.83 -0.49
N SER A 89 -17.01 15.75 -0.01
CA SER A 89 -17.50 16.57 1.10
C SER A 89 -17.02 16.08 2.48
N VAL A 90 -16.45 14.88 2.59
CA VAL A 90 -15.87 14.38 3.84
C VAL A 90 -14.48 14.97 4.03
N PRO A 91 -14.24 15.72 5.11
CA PRO A 91 -12.93 16.31 5.35
C PRO A 91 -11.84 15.23 5.52
N THR A 92 -10.72 15.42 4.85
CA THR A 92 -9.55 14.57 4.95
C THR A 92 -8.40 15.28 5.67
N LEU A 93 -7.32 14.55 5.99
CA LEU A 93 -6.06 15.14 6.47
C LEU A 93 -5.56 16.25 5.53
N GLY A 94 -5.78 16.11 4.22
CA GLY A 94 -5.41 17.14 3.24
C GLY A 94 -6.14 18.45 3.50
N HIS A 95 -7.46 18.43 3.68
CA HIS A 95 -8.24 19.61 4.02
C HIS A 95 -7.83 20.23 5.35
N MET A 96 -7.75 19.39 6.40
CA MET A 96 -7.42 19.84 7.76
C MET A 96 -6.05 20.53 7.83
N LEU A 97 -5.06 19.99 7.11
CA LEU A 97 -3.71 20.57 7.10
C LEU A 97 -3.61 21.80 6.20
N ARG A 98 -4.38 21.88 5.10
CA ARG A 98 -4.50 23.11 4.29
C ARG A 98 -5.07 24.27 5.11
N GLU A 99 -6.10 24.03 5.90
CA GLU A 99 -6.66 25.04 6.82
C GLU A 99 -5.61 25.53 7.82
N GLN A 100 -4.64 24.70 8.14
CA GLN A 100 -3.49 25.06 8.97
C GLN A 100 -2.33 25.70 8.19
N GLY A 101 -2.50 25.98 6.89
CA GLY A 101 -1.51 26.63 6.05
C GLY A 101 -0.43 25.74 5.47
N TYR A 102 -0.62 24.41 5.48
CA TYR A 102 0.28 23.49 4.80
C TYR A 102 0.02 23.44 3.29
N HIS A 103 1.07 23.30 2.50
CA HIS A 103 0.95 22.72 1.16
C HIS A 103 0.80 21.20 1.31
N THR A 104 -0.28 20.62 0.78
CA THR A 104 -0.59 19.20 0.96
C THR A 104 -0.49 18.49 -0.37
N ALA A 105 0.44 17.54 -0.49
CA ALA A 105 0.72 16.77 -1.69
C ALA A 105 0.50 15.27 -1.46
N TYR A 106 0.24 14.56 -2.56
CA TYR A 106 -0.04 13.12 -2.53
C TYR A 106 0.68 12.39 -3.66
N LYS A 107 1.27 11.23 -3.36
CA LYS A 107 1.96 10.36 -4.32
C LYS A 107 1.51 8.92 -4.15
N GLY A 108 1.34 8.20 -5.26
CA GLY A 108 1.05 6.77 -5.27
C GLY A 108 -0.44 6.42 -5.07
N LYS A 109 -0.70 5.24 -4.53
CA LYS A 109 -2.03 4.63 -4.41
C LYS A 109 -3.01 5.49 -3.62
N TRP A 110 -4.17 5.81 -4.21
CA TRP A 110 -5.29 6.50 -3.56
C TRP A 110 -6.39 5.55 -3.08
N HIS A 111 -7.02 4.84 -3.97
CA HIS A 111 -8.02 3.78 -3.77
C HIS A 111 -9.23 4.17 -2.92
N LEU A 112 -9.66 5.45 -2.99
CA LEU A 112 -10.84 5.96 -2.27
C LEU A 112 -11.89 6.57 -3.18
N SER A 113 -11.53 6.92 -4.41
CA SER A 113 -12.43 7.38 -5.45
C SER A 113 -11.87 7.03 -6.80
N HIS A 114 -12.72 7.04 -7.81
CA HIS A 114 -12.29 6.82 -9.18
C HIS A 114 -11.40 7.99 -9.65
N ILE A 115 -10.22 7.65 -10.16
CA ILE A 115 -9.34 8.58 -10.85
C ILE A 115 -9.36 8.20 -12.33
N ALA A 116 -9.80 9.12 -13.17
CA ALA A 116 -9.89 8.87 -14.61
C ALA A 116 -8.50 8.60 -15.19
N GLU A 117 -8.40 7.56 -16.00
CA GLU A 117 -7.25 7.30 -16.84
C GLU A 117 -7.45 7.98 -18.20
N SER A 118 -6.48 8.74 -18.66
CA SER A 118 -6.48 9.26 -20.01
C SER A 118 -5.79 8.26 -20.94
N SER A 119 -6.52 7.76 -21.94
CA SER A 119 -5.94 6.94 -23.02
C SER A 119 -5.07 7.76 -23.98
N ASP A 120 -5.25 9.07 -24.01
CA ASP A 120 -4.54 10.01 -24.90
C ASP A 120 -3.44 10.76 -24.14
N LEU A 121 -2.49 10.02 -23.57
CA LEU A 121 -1.25 10.63 -23.09
C LEU A 121 -0.39 11.06 -24.30
N THR A 122 -0.83 12.05 -25.04
CA THR A 122 0.06 12.83 -25.87
C THR A 122 0.99 13.63 -24.97
N TYR A 123 2.25 13.65 -25.34
CA TYR A 123 3.31 14.40 -24.69
C TYR A 123 2.81 15.81 -24.31
N GLY A 124 2.65 16.08 -23.01
CA GLY A 124 2.23 17.40 -22.49
C GLY A 124 0.85 17.50 -21.86
N GLN A 125 0.05 16.42 -21.78
CA GLN A 125 -1.28 16.46 -21.13
C GLN A 125 -1.28 15.86 -19.71
N VAL A 126 -0.26 16.12 -18.93
CA VAL A 126 -0.17 15.70 -17.51
C VAL A 126 -1.06 16.57 -16.59
N GLU A 127 -1.52 17.72 -17.09
CA GLU A 127 -2.29 18.70 -16.31
C GLU A 127 -3.62 18.15 -15.76
N THR A 128 -4.23 17.19 -16.42
CA THR A 128 -5.54 16.66 -15.98
C THR A 128 -5.47 15.70 -14.81
N THR A 129 -4.31 15.10 -14.53
CA THR A 129 -4.13 14.14 -13.42
C THR A 129 -3.54 14.78 -12.16
N THR A 130 -2.77 15.88 -12.31
CA THR A 130 -2.12 16.59 -11.21
C THR A 130 -3.13 17.07 -10.17
N ASP A 131 -4.32 17.43 -10.60
CA ASP A 131 -5.38 17.99 -9.78
C ASP A 131 -6.45 16.98 -9.36
N ALA A 132 -6.28 15.70 -9.71
CA ALA A 132 -7.28 14.65 -9.46
C ALA A 132 -7.70 14.53 -7.98
N LEU A 133 -6.81 14.82 -7.05
CA LEU A 133 -7.06 14.74 -5.62
C LEU A 133 -7.32 16.09 -4.95
N LEU A 134 -7.39 17.20 -5.69
CA LEU A 134 -7.77 18.49 -5.12
C LEU A 134 -9.11 18.49 -4.39
N PRO A 135 -10.17 17.80 -4.88
CA PRO A 135 -11.43 17.68 -4.16
C PRO A 135 -11.29 16.99 -2.78
N TYR A 136 -10.19 16.29 -2.55
CA TYR A 136 -9.86 15.61 -1.29
C TYR A 136 -8.78 16.34 -0.50
N GLY A 137 -8.45 17.58 -0.91
CA GLY A 137 -7.49 18.42 -0.21
C GLY A 137 -6.02 18.09 -0.51
N PHE A 138 -5.69 17.36 -1.57
CA PHE A 138 -4.31 17.06 -1.95
C PHE A 138 -4.00 17.57 -3.36
N ALA A 139 -2.76 18.00 -3.57
CA ALA A 139 -2.21 18.42 -4.85
C ALA A 139 -1.09 17.47 -5.32
N ASP A 140 -0.53 17.76 -6.48
CA ASP A 140 0.69 17.17 -7.03
C ASP A 140 0.63 15.64 -7.18
N PHE A 141 -0.54 15.10 -7.55
CA PHE A 141 -0.74 13.66 -7.66
C PHE A 141 0.08 13.01 -8.79
N ASN A 142 0.23 13.65 -9.93
CA ASN A 142 1.12 13.33 -11.07
C ASN A 142 1.03 11.93 -11.70
N LEU A 143 0.06 11.10 -11.34
CA LEU A 143 -0.14 9.79 -11.94
C LEU A 143 -1.35 9.80 -12.88
N ASN A 144 -1.26 9.01 -13.95
CA ASN A 144 -2.39 8.71 -14.82
C ASN A 144 -3.13 7.49 -14.27
N GLY A 145 -4.30 7.71 -13.67
CA GLY A 145 -5.03 6.67 -12.96
C GLY A 145 -4.49 6.38 -11.56
N ASP A 146 -5.03 5.35 -10.94
CA ASP A 146 -4.71 4.95 -9.58
C ASP A 146 -4.03 3.57 -9.55
N PRO A 147 -2.77 3.46 -9.10
CA PRO A 147 -2.10 2.17 -8.95
C PRO A 147 -2.66 1.40 -7.75
N HIS A 148 -3.94 1.06 -7.79
CA HIS A 148 -4.70 0.54 -6.63
C HIS A 148 -4.36 -0.89 -6.20
N GLY A 149 -3.48 -1.61 -6.91
CA GLY A 149 -3.03 -2.96 -6.56
C GLY A 149 -3.56 -4.04 -7.50
N SER A 150 -3.38 -3.86 -8.80
CA SER A 150 -3.48 -4.92 -9.81
C SER A 150 -2.21 -5.76 -9.84
N HIS A 151 -2.19 -6.79 -10.69
CA HIS A 151 -1.03 -7.67 -10.87
C HIS A 151 0.26 -6.87 -11.15
N LEU A 152 1.31 -7.08 -10.36
CA LEU A 152 2.60 -6.40 -10.41
C LEU A 152 2.54 -4.87 -10.28
N SER A 153 1.50 -4.34 -9.69
CA SER A 153 1.29 -2.90 -9.56
C SER A 153 2.36 -2.24 -8.70
N GLY A 154 2.73 -2.87 -7.59
CA GLY A 154 3.82 -2.40 -6.74
C GLY A 154 5.17 -2.43 -7.46
N PHE A 155 5.51 -3.55 -8.09
CA PHE A 155 6.74 -3.68 -8.88
C PHE A 155 6.89 -2.60 -9.97
N ILE A 156 5.78 -2.23 -10.61
CA ILE A 156 5.80 -1.25 -11.72
C ILE A 156 5.77 0.18 -11.17
N PHE A 157 4.84 0.49 -10.26
CA PHE A 157 4.52 1.88 -9.91
C PHE A 157 5.25 2.40 -8.68
N ASP A 158 5.70 1.55 -7.75
CA ASP A 158 6.34 2.04 -6.52
C ASP A 158 7.67 2.75 -6.80
N LYS A 159 8.42 2.30 -7.80
CA LYS A 159 9.63 2.97 -8.26
C LYS A 159 9.35 4.34 -8.89
N VAL A 160 8.25 4.45 -9.62
CA VAL A 160 7.79 5.72 -10.20
C VAL A 160 7.38 6.66 -9.07
N THR A 161 6.58 6.17 -8.12
CA THR A 161 6.16 6.91 -6.93
C THR A 161 7.36 7.39 -6.10
N ALA A 162 8.35 6.53 -5.88
CA ALA A 162 9.57 6.87 -5.16
C ALA A 162 10.37 7.96 -5.89
N SER A 163 10.56 7.82 -7.21
CA SER A 163 11.31 8.78 -8.02
C SER A 163 10.63 10.16 -8.05
N ASP A 164 9.31 10.19 -8.24
CA ASP A 164 8.52 11.42 -8.20
C ASP A 164 8.56 12.07 -6.81
N THR A 165 8.47 11.26 -5.76
CA THR A 165 8.62 11.73 -4.37
C THR A 165 9.97 12.39 -4.12
N VAL A 166 11.07 11.78 -4.58
CA VAL A 166 12.42 12.34 -4.41
C VAL A 166 12.57 13.65 -5.19
N GLY A 167 12.05 13.70 -6.42
CA GLY A 167 12.02 14.93 -7.23
C GLY A 167 11.24 16.03 -6.51
N TRP A 168 10.04 15.75 -6.05
CA TRP A 168 9.19 16.67 -5.32
C TRP A 168 9.87 17.21 -4.04
N LEU A 169 10.48 16.33 -3.23
CA LEU A 169 11.21 16.74 -2.02
C LEU A 169 12.41 17.63 -2.33
N HIS A 170 13.09 17.37 -3.45
CA HIS A 170 14.19 18.21 -3.91
C HIS A 170 13.71 19.62 -4.29
N ASP A 171 12.61 19.71 -5.01
CA ASP A 171 12.06 20.98 -5.49
C ASP A 171 11.49 21.82 -4.36
N HIS A 172 10.90 21.20 -3.32
CA HIS A 172 10.27 21.87 -2.17
C HIS A 172 11.18 22.02 -0.94
N ARG A 173 12.46 21.68 -1.06
CA ARG A 173 13.41 21.70 0.09
C ARG A 173 13.61 23.09 0.71
N ASP A 174 13.47 24.14 -0.09
CA ASP A 174 13.72 25.53 0.30
C ASP A 174 12.42 26.32 0.54
N ASP A 175 11.27 25.69 0.44
CA ASP A 175 9.97 26.31 0.64
C ASP A 175 9.83 26.89 2.04
N GLN A 176 9.23 28.07 2.11
CA GLN A 176 8.93 28.72 3.39
C GLN A 176 7.60 28.21 3.96
N GLN A 177 6.68 27.80 3.11
CA GLN A 177 5.43 27.17 3.52
C GLN A 177 5.72 25.74 4.02
N PRO A 178 5.19 25.33 5.19
CA PRO A 178 5.30 23.95 5.62
C PRO A 178 4.50 23.06 4.67
N TRP A 179 4.99 21.85 4.44
CA TRP A 179 4.29 20.89 3.59
C TRP A 179 3.96 19.59 4.33
N PHE A 180 2.89 18.98 3.89
CA PHE A 180 2.50 17.59 4.19
C PHE A 180 2.53 16.78 2.90
N LEU A 181 3.34 15.76 2.85
CA LEU A 181 3.44 14.85 1.72
C LEU A 181 3.02 13.44 2.15
N ALA A 182 1.96 12.91 1.54
CA ALA A 182 1.54 11.53 1.69
C ALA A 182 2.09 10.70 0.52
N VAL A 183 2.94 9.71 0.82
CA VAL A 183 3.53 8.78 -0.14
C VAL A 183 2.97 7.40 0.13
N ASN A 184 2.30 6.82 -0.86
CA ASN A 184 1.53 5.60 -0.69
C ASN A 184 1.99 4.55 -1.69
N PHE A 185 2.80 3.61 -1.21
CA PHE A 185 3.26 2.47 -2.00
C PHE A 185 2.19 1.39 -2.10
N VAL A 186 2.23 0.64 -3.18
CA VAL A 186 1.37 -0.52 -3.38
C VAL A 186 1.94 -1.73 -2.65
N ASN A 187 3.25 -1.96 -2.74
CA ASN A 187 3.86 -3.14 -2.12
C ASN A 187 3.81 -3.07 -0.58
N PRO A 188 3.73 -4.25 0.06
CA PRO A 188 3.85 -5.63 -0.47
C PRO A 188 2.58 -6.28 -1.05
N HIS A 189 1.57 -5.51 -1.45
CA HIS A 189 0.29 -5.98 -2.00
C HIS A 189 0.42 -6.94 -3.20
N ASP A 190 1.51 -6.86 -3.99
CA ASP A 190 1.74 -7.76 -5.12
C ASP A 190 1.77 -9.25 -4.74
N ILE A 191 1.92 -9.56 -3.43
CA ILE A 191 1.80 -10.91 -2.88
C ILE A 191 0.48 -11.58 -3.25
N MET A 192 -0.62 -10.83 -3.39
CA MET A 192 -1.93 -11.34 -3.73
C MET A 192 -1.96 -12.04 -5.10
N PHE A 193 -1.07 -11.65 -6.00
CA PHE A 193 -1.00 -12.17 -7.37
C PHE A 193 0.19 -13.09 -7.61
N TYR A 194 0.91 -13.46 -6.55
CA TYR A 194 2.05 -14.36 -6.64
C TYR A 194 1.58 -15.81 -6.69
N SER A 195 2.16 -16.57 -7.62
CA SER A 195 1.97 -18.02 -7.74
C SER A 195 3.25 -18.74 -7.36
N SER A 196 3.23 -19.46 -6.26
CA SER A 196 4.35 -20.28 -5.81
C SER A 196 4.45 -21.64 -6.53
N GLY A 197 3.40 -22.06 -7.26
CA GLY A 197 3.43 -23.32 -7.97
C GLY A 197 2.25 -23.58 -8.91
N PRO A 198 2.29 -24.67 -9.69
CA PRO A 198 1.25 -25.02 -10.66
C PRO A 198 -0.10 -25.36 -10.01
N GLU A 199 -0.11 -25.95 -8.82
CA GLU A 199 -1.35 -26.29 -8.11
C GLU A 199 -2.22 -25.07 -7.89
N GLN A 200 -1.62 -23.97 -7.45
CA GLN A 200 -2.30 -22.72 -7.21
C GLN A 200 -3.00 -22.20 -8.46
N LYS A 201 -2.37 -22.32 -9.64
CA LYS A 201 -3.00 -21.96 -10.92
C LYS A 201 -4.15 -22.87 -11.29
N ASN A 202 -3.99 -24.19 -11.07
CA ASN A 202 -4.96 -25.20 -11.48
C ASN A 202 -6.23 -25.19 -10.63
N THR A 203 -6.12 -24.79 -9.36
CA THR A 203 -7.24 -24.73 -8.42
C THR A 203 -8.00 -23.41 -8.44
N ARG A 204 -7.49 -22.41 -9.11
CA ARG A 204 -8.09 -21.08 -9.20
C ARG A 204 -9.34 -21.10 -10.06
N LEU A 205 -10.50 -20.77 -9.45
CA LEU A 205 -11.80 -20.79 -10.14
C LEU A 205 -12.20 -19.45 -10.77
N ARG A 206 -11.61 -18.35 -10.33
CA ARG A 206 -11.99 -16.98 -10.74
C ARG A 206 -10.83 -16.22 -11.39
N GLU A 207 -10.20 -16.83 -12.38
CA GLU A 207 -9.02 -16.26 -13.03
C GLU A 207 -9.23 -14.86 -13.60
N ASN A 208 -10.42 -14.60 -14.16
CA ASN A 208 -10.72 -13.33 -14.83
C ASN A 208 -11.22 -12.24 -13.88
N TYR A 209 -11.37 -12.53 -12.59
CA TYR A 209 -11.98 -11.58 -11.67
C TYR A 209 -11.00 -10.55 -11.13
N LEU A 210 -9.76 -10.95 -10.84
CA LEU A 210 -8.72 -10.09 -10.29
C LEU A 210 -7.44 -10.03 -11.16
N GLY A 211 -7.49 -10.55 -12.38
CA GLY A 211 -6.33 -10.59 -13.26
C GLY A 211 -5.43 -11.83 -13.07
N PRO A 212 -4.30 -11.90 -13.75
CA PRO A 212 -3.42 -13.06 -13.75
C PRO A 212 -2.67 -13.22 -12.42
N ILE A 213 -2.20 -14.44 -12.14
CA ILE A 213 -1.18 -14.70 -11.13
C ILE A 213 0.11 -15.16 -11.81
N SER A 214 1.27 -14.81 -11.23
CA SER A 214 2.57 -15.15 -11.80
C SER A 214 3.61 -15.48 -10.73
N ALA A 215 4.71 -16.06 -11.15
CA ALA A 215 5.86 -16.28 -10.27
C ALA A 215 6.61 -14.97 -9.88
N GLY A 216 6.11 -13.84 -10.30
CA GLY A 216 6.72 -12.54 -10.05
C GLY A 216 8.04 -12.30 -10.82
N PRO A 217 8.65 -11.13 -10.64
CA PRO A 217 9.97 -10.83 -11.20
C PRO A 217 11.05 -11.76 -10.64
N LYS A 218 12.08 -12.05 -11.45
CA LYS A 218 13.20 -12.91 -11.06
C LYS A 218 14.55 -12.18 -11.03
N THR A 219 14.52 -10.86 -11.02
CA THR A 219 15.70 -10.00 -11.08
C THR A 219 15.79 -9.08 -9.88
N GLY A 220 16.98 -8.54 -9.63
CA GLY A 220 17.20 -7.60 -8.51
C GLY A 220 16.86 -8.23 -7.16
N VAL A 221 16.16 -7.48 -6.32
CA VAL A 221 15.76 -7.93 -4.97
C VAL A 221 14.84 -9.15 -5.02
N TYR A 222 14.05 -9.31 -6.09
CA TYR A 222 13.08 -10.41 -6.25
C TYR A 222 13.71 -11.77 -6.54
N ALA A 223 14.99 -11.82 -6.90
CA ALA A 223 15.71 -13.07 -7.10
C ALA A 223 16.09 -13.76 -5.77
N LYS A 224 16.00 -13.06 -4.65
CA LYS A 224 16.43 -13.59 -3.36
C LYS A 224 15.42 -14.60 -2.82
N GLN A 225 15.93 -15.78 -2.46
CA GLN A 225 15.24 -16.73 -1.60
C GLN A 225 15.73 -16.53 -0.16
N TRP A 226 14.79 -16.44 0.76
CA TRP A 226 15.08 -16.21 2.15
C TRP A 226 15.01 -17.53 2.92
N ASP A 227 16.07 -17.87 3.60
CA ASP A 227 16.08 -18.99 4.54
C ASP A 227 15.49 -18.53 5.88
N VAL A 228 14.16 -18.40 5.87
CA VAL A 228 13.37 -17.95 7.03
C VAL A 228 12.30 -18.98 7.28
N PRO A 229 12.23 -19.56 8.49
CA PRO A 229 11.19 -20.53 8.83
C PRO A 229 9.80 -19.88 8.75
N LEU A 230 8.80 -20.71 8.45
CA LEU A 230 7.41 -20.26 8.56
C LEU A 230 7.09 -19.89 10.02
N PRO A 231 6.23 -18.89 10.25
CA PRO A 231 5.93 -18.44 11.61
C PRO A 231 5.23 -19.55 12.41
N LYS A 232 5.44 -19.57 13.72
CA LYS A 232 4.81 -20.56 14.63
C LYS A 232 3.28 -20.59 14.49
N SER A 233 2.65 -19.44 14.22
CA SER A 233 1.22 -19.33 13.97
C SER A 233 0.76 -20.08 12.73
N PHE A 234 1.63 -20.32 11.76
CA PHE A 234 1.29 -21.12 10.58
C PHE A 234 0.87 -22.54 10.95
N TYR A 235 1.56 -23.16 11.92
CA TYR A 235 1.28 -24.53 12.36
C TYR A 235 0.23 -24.60 13.48
N ALA A 236 0.10 -23.53 14.26
CA ALA A 236 -0.73 -23.52 15.47
C ALA A 236 -2.08 -22.82 15.29
N ASP A 237 -2.35 -22.24 14.12
CA ASP A 237 -3.59 -21.50 13.90
C ASP A 237 -4.76 -22.46 13.68
N ASP A 238 -5.66 -22.55 14.66
CA ASP A 238 -6.87 -23.36 14.60
C ASP A 238 -8.09 -22.53 14.27
N LEU A 239 -8.49 -22.55 13.00
CA LEU A 239 -9.68 -21.83 12.52
C LEU A 239 -10.99 -22.35 13.11
N SER A 240 -11.01 -23.54 13.74
CA SER A 240 -12.21 -24.06 14.39
C SER A 240 -12.58 -23.26 15.64
N THR A 241 -11.60 -22.61 16.26
CA THR A 241 -11.76 -21.76 17.46
C THR A 241 -12.11 -20.31 17.14
N LYS A 242 -12.19 -19.96 15.86
CA LYS A 242 -12.41 -18.59 15.37
C LYS A 242 -13.81 -18.42 14.78
N PRO A 243 -14.29 -17.18 14.60
CA PRO A 243 -15.53 -16.92 13.89
C PRO A 243 -15.55 -17.60 12.52
N TRP A 244 -16.71 -18.12 12.12
CA TRP A 244 -16.90 -18.84 10.85
C TRP A 244 -16.43 -18.04 9.63
N ALA A 245 -16.51 -16.70 9.69
CA ALA A 245 -16.06 -15.80 8.64
C ALA A 245 -14.59 -16.02 8.24
N HIS A 246 -13.71 -16.40 9.18
CA HIS A 246 -12.31 -16.69 8.87
C HIS A 246 -12.15 -17.90 7.94
N ARG A 247 -12.94 -18.97 8.16
CA ARG A 247 -12.92 -20.14 7.27
C ARG A 247 -13.47 -19.83 5.89
N THR A 248 -14.57 -19.07 5.86
CA THR A 248 -15.17 -18.64 4.59
C THR A 248 -14.22 -17.76 3.79
N ASP A 249 -13.48 -16.86 4.45
CA ASP A 249 -12.48 -16.04 3.79
C ASP A 249 -11.35 -16.88 3.17
N VAL A 250 -10.84 -17.89 3.87
CA VAL A 250 -9.86 -18.85 3.32
C VAL A 250 -10.42 -19.60 2.10
N GLU A 251 -11.68 -20.04 2.15
CA GLU A 251 -12.34 -20.68 1.01
C GLU A 251 -12.46 -19.75 -0.20
N ILE A 252 -12.82 -18.49 0.02
CA ILE A 252 -12.88 -17.48 -1.02
C ILE A 252 -11.48 -17.20 -1.59
N CYS A 253 -10.49 -17.02 -0.72
CA CYS A 253 -9.10 -16.82 -1.15
C CYS A 253 -8.57 -17.97 -2.00
N ASN A 254 -8.86 -19.22 -1.62
CA ASN A 254 -8.49 -20.39 -2.42
C ASN A 254 -9.15 -20.39 -3.81
N GLN A 255 -10.39 -19.92 -3.93
CA GLN A 255 -11.07 -19.79 -5.22
C GLN A 255 -10.52 -18.65 -6.09
N VAL A 256 -10.10 -17.57 -5.47
CA VAL A 256 -9.64 -16.34 -6.17
C VAL A 256 -8.16 -16.42 -6.53
N TYR A 257 -7.32 -16.84 -5.58
CA TYR A 257 -5.86 -16.86 -5.73
C TYR A 257 -5.29 -18.26 -5.97
N GLY A 258 -6.12 -19.29 -5.83
CA GLY A 258 -5.72 -20.70 -5.92
C GLY A 258 -5.26 -21.26 -4.58
N HIS A 259 -5.37 -22.59 -4.46
CA HIS A 259 -5.01 -23.32 -3.25
C HIS A 259 -3.51 -23.60 -3.19
N ILE A 260 -2.94 -23.46 -2.01
CA ILE A 260 -1.62 -24.00 -1.66
C ILE A 260 -1.86 -25.01 -0.54
N ALA A 261 -1.40 -26.25 -0.75
CA ALA A 261 -1.55 -27.28 0.26
C ALA A 261 -0.90 -26.86 1.59
N PRO A 262 -1.58 -27.07 2.74
CA PRO A 262 -1.03 -26.65 4.05
C PRO A 262 0.30 -27.30 4.42
N ASP A 263 0.60 -28.47 3.85
CA ASP A 263 1.83 -29.25 4.04
C ASP A 263 2.91 -28.99 2.97
N ASP A 264 2.62 -28.18 1.95
CA ASP A 264 3.62 -27.73 0.97
C ASP A 264 4.45 -26.57 1.54
N GLU A 265 5.31 -26.86 2.51
CA GLU A 265 6.16 -25.85 3.14
C GLU A 265 7.04 -25.10 2.14
N GLN A 266 7.46 -25.76 1.07
CA GLN A 266 8.30 -25.12 0.04
C GLN A 266 7.52 -24.03 -0.70
N ALA A 267 6.27 -24.27 -1.05
CA ALA A 267 5.42 -23.26 -1.69
C ALA A 267 5.16 -22.08 -0.74
N TRP A 268 4.90 -22.34 0.54
CA TRP A 268 4.71 -21.30 1.54
C TRP A 268 5.97 -20.48 1.83
N GLN A 269 7.16 -21.11 1.87
CA GLN A 269 8.45 -20.40 1.98
C GLN A 269 8.73 -19.55 0.75
N GLY A 270 8.38 -20.03 -0.44
CA GLY A 270 8.43 -19.24 -1.68
C GLY A 270 7.55 -18.00 -1.61
N LEU A 271 6.32 -18.14 -1.14
CA LEU A 271 5.38 -17.04 -0.91
C LEU A 271 5.96 -16.03 0.10
N GLN A 272 6.47 -16.51 1.25
CA GLN A 272 7.10 -15.66 2.26
C GLN A 272 8.33 -14.92 1.72
N SER A 273 9.17 -15.59 0.94
CA SER A 273 10.33 -14.96 0.29
C SER A 273 9.92 -13.86 -0.67
N TYR A 274 8.90 -14.08 -1.48
CA TYR A 274 8.39 -13.06 -2.39
C TYR A 274 7.83 -11.85 -1.63
N TYR A 275 7.08 -12.09 -0.56
CA TYR A 275 6.54 -11.05 0.30
C TYR A 275 7.65 -10.15 0.91
N LEU A 276 8.70 -10.76 1.45
CA LEU A 276 9.85 -10.02 1.97
C LEU A 276 10.60 -9.23 0.89
N ASN A 277 10.65 -9.76 -0.33
CA ASN A 277 11.23 -9.06 -1.46
C ASN A 277 10.38 -7.84 -1.87
N CYS A 278 9.06 -7.94 -1.83
CA CYS A 278 8.15 -6.81 -2.07
C CYS A 278 8.34 -5.68 -1.04
N ILE A 279 8.57 -6.02 0.24
CA ILE A 279 8.82 -5.01 1.28
C ILE A 279 10.21 -4.37 1.13
N ARG A 280 11.17 -5.14 0.65
CA ARG A 280 12.55 -4.68 0.53
C ARG A 280 12.78 -3.76 -0.69
N ASP A 281 12.00 -3.92 -1.77
CA ASP A 281 12.11 -3.12 -3.00
C ASP A 281 11.73 -1.66 -2.76
#